data_1577fe124640e4ac728ab6a7c86c0b57
#
_entry.id   1577fe124640e4ac728ab6a7c86c0b57
#
_cell.length_a   1.000
_cell.length_b   1.000
_cell.length_c   1.000
_cell.angle_alpha   90.00
_cell.angle_beta   90.00
_cell.angle_gamma   90.00
#
_symmetry.space_group_name_H-M   'P 1'
#
loop_
_entity.id
_entity.type
_entity.pdbx_description
1 polymer ?
#
loop_
_entity_poly.entity_id
_entity_poly.type
_entity_poly.pdbx_seq_one_letter_code
_entity_poly.pdbx_strand_id
1 'polypeptide(L)'
;QTLRTVNTAETSPQEPMQRVQVQEILTRCANDAKLLCENKSIQFVLNNAMENARTIPAQRQALGRALDNILENAVRFTPAGGTITLDAVEEGQEIVFTVTDTGPGFSPEALQKAGRELFTTDAARGQHWGLGLAAARRTAQTHNGTLTVSNGENGGGKVELRVRR
;
A
#
# COMPACT_ATOMS: atom_id res chain seq x y z
N GLN A 1 23.21 4.00 -26.12
CA GLN A 1 22.73 4.11 -25.39
C GLN A 1 22.30 4.44 -24.79
N THR A 2 21.95 4.88 -25.00
CA THR A 2 21.39 5.10 -24.14
C THR A 2 20.65 5.20 -23.80
N LEU A 3 20.24 5.06 -24.17
CA LEU A 3 19.44 5.07 -23.61
C LEU A 3 19.09 4.78 -22.94
N ARG A 4 19.01 4.61 -22.75
CA ARG A 4 18.52 4.30 -21.99
C ARG A 4 18.53 4.53 -20.91
N THR A 5 18.72 4.85 -20.81
CA THR A 5 18.70 5.14 -19.53
C THR A 5 17.51 5.58 -19.00
N VAL A 6 16.85 6.19 -19.67
CA VAL A 6 15.69 6.60 -19.30
C VAL A 6 14.92 5.67 -18.71
N ASN A 7 14.98 4.72 -19.17
CA ASN A 7 14.18 3.75 -18.67
C ASN A 7 15.00 3.02 -17.73
N THR A 8 15.95 3.60 -17.12
CA THR A 8 16.75 2.89 -16.20
C THR A 8 15.91 2.22 -15.17
N ALA A 9 14.92 2.89 -14.64
CA ALA A 9 14.07 2.25 -13.67
C ALA A 9 13.31 1.13 -14.30
N GLU A 10 12.99 1.27 -15.57
CA GLU A 10 12.23 0.25 -16.24
C GLU A 10 13.10 -0.88 -16.68
N THR A 11 14.35 -0.61 -16.92
CA THR A 11 15.24 -1.66 -17.41
C THR A 11 16.08 -2.24 -16.31
N SER A 12 15.97 -1.74 -15.09
CA SER A 12 16.69 -2.33 -13.98
C SER A 12 16.27 -3.77 -13.82
N PRO A 13 17.19 -4.63 -13.46
CA PRO A 13 16.82 -6.01 -13.20
C PRO A 13 15.72 -6.06 -12.16
N GLN A 14 14.73 -6.88 -12.38
CA GLN A 14 13.70 -7.03 -11.40
C GLN A 14 14.27 -7.72 -10.19
N GLU A 15 13.78 -7.33 -9.06
CA GLU A 15 14.14 -8.00 -7.82
C GLU A 15 13.67 -9.45 -7.90
N PRO A 16 14.49 -10.42 -7.55
CA PRO A 16 14.06 -11.82 -7.62
C PRO A 16 13.05 -12.15 -6.54
N MET A 17 12.18 -13.10 -6.85
CA MET A 17 11.28 -13.65 -5.85
C MET A 17 12.09 -14.54 -4.90
N GLN A 18 11.83 -14.41 -3.61
CA GLN A 18 12.47 -15.20 -2.58
C GLN A 18 11.44 -15.56 -1.53
N ARG A 19 11.74 -16.55 -0.73
CA ARG A 19 10.88 -16.84 0.42
C ARG A 19 11.13 -15.77 1.47
N VAL A 20 10.08 -15.05 1.81
CA VAL A 20 10.17 -13.90 2.71
C VAL A 20 9.21 -14.07 3.87
N GLN A 21 9.66 -13.79 5.07
CA GLN A 21 8.76 -13.77 6.21
C GLN A 21 7.99 -12.45 6.18
N VAL A 22 6.68 -12.57 6.01
CA VAL A 22 5.82 -11.39 5.87
C VAL A 22 5.87 -10.54 7.13
N GLN A 23 6.00 -11.18 8.28
CA GLN A 23 6.06 -10.48 9.55
C GLN A 23 7.17 -9.44 9.61
N GLU A 24 8.32 -9.74 9.01
CA GLU A 24 9.43 -8.81 9.02
C GLU A 24 9.10 -7.55 8.23
N ILE A 25 8.49 -7.71 7.06
CA ILE A 25 8.11 -6.58 6.24
C ILE A 25 7.04 -5.76 6.95
N LEU A 26 6.04 -6.45 7.48
CA LEU A 26 4.92 -5.81 8.15
C LEU A 26 5.39 -5.00 9.35
N THR A 27 6.28 -5.57 10.16
CA THR A 27 6.78 -4.90 11.37
C THR A 27 7.55 -3.64 11.01
N ARG A 28 8.42 -3.73 10.02
CA ARG A 28 9.20 -2.56 9.62
C ARG A 28 8.30 -1.46 9.07
N CYS A 29 7.36 -1.82 8.19
CA CYS A 29 6.46 -0.83 7.61
C CYS A 29 5.56 -0.20 8.68
N ALA A 30 5.09 -1.00 9.63
CA ALA A 30 4.24 -0.50 10.71
C ALA A 30 5.01 0.44 11.63
N ASN A 31 6.26 0.10 11.95
CA ASN A 31 7.06 0.96 12.80
C ASN A 31 7.33 2.31 12.14
N ASP A 32 7.62 2.30 10.85
CA ASP A 32 7.84 3.55 10.11
C ASP A 32 6.56 4.37 10.05
N ALA A 33 5.44 3.73 9.81
CA ALA A 33 4.15 4.42 9.75
C ALA A 33 3.79 5.03 11.10
N LYS A 34 4.10 4.31 12.18
CA LYS A 34 3.81 4.80 13.52
C LYS A 34 4.55 6.10 13.79
N LEU A 35 5.82 6.18 13.38
CA LEU A 35 6.59 7.40 13.56
C LEU A 35 5.99 8.56 12.76
N LEU A 36 5.59 8.31 11.52
CA LEU A 36 4.97 9.34 10.70
C LEU A 36 3.67 9.81 11.33
N CYS A 37 2.89 8.90 11.88
CA CYS A 37 1.62 9.23 12.53
C CYS A 37 1.86 10.06 13.79
N GLU A 38 2.85 9.69 14.58
CA GLU A 38 3.17 10.43 15.79
C GLU A 38 3.55 11.86 15.47
N ASN A 39 4.32 12.05 14.41
CA ASN A 39 4.74 13.40 14.02
C ASN A 39 3.58 14.27 13.57
N LYS A 40 2.49 13.66 13.14
CA LYS A 40 1.32 14.41 12.66
C LYS A 40 0.15 14.35 13.65
N SER A 41 0.34 13.76 14.80
CA SER A 41 -0.70 13.58 15.83
C SER A 41 -1.85 12.72 15.31
N ILE A 42 -1.51 11.63 14.64
CA ILE A 42 -2.46 10.65 14.16
C ILE A 42 -2.25 9.37 14.97
N GLN A 43 -3.33 8.69 15.33
CA GLN A 43 -3.24 7.42 16.02
C GLN A 43 -3.03 6.31 14.99
N PHE A 44 -2.08 5.42 15.25
CA PHE A 44 -1.82 4.27 14.36
C PHE A 44 -2.15 2.99 15.08
N VAL A 45 -2.91 2.11 14.40
CA VAL A 45 -3.33 0.82 14.96
C VAL A 45 -2.90 -0.29 14.00
N LEU A 46 -2.24 -1.31 14.52
CA LEU A 46 -1.86 -2.49 13.74
C LEU A 46 -2.64 -3.68 14.25
N ASN A 47 -3.36 -4.35 13.36
CA ASN A 47 -4.07 -5.59 13.67
C ASN A 47 -3.47 -6.69 12.81
N ASN A 48 -2.63 -7.51 13.39
CA ASN A 48 -1.97 -8.58 12.66
C ASN A 48 -2.55 -9.92 13.07
N ALA A 49 -3.27 -10.56 12.16
CA ALA A 49 -3.90 -11.85 12.39
C ALA A 49 -3.23 -12.97 11.61
N MET A 50 -2.01 -12.75 11.10
CA MET A 50 -1.28 -13.78 10.36
C MET A 50 -0.51 -14.67 11.31
N GLU A 51 -0.16 -15.87 10.82
CA GLU A 51 0.74 -16.73 11.57
C GLU A 51 2.10 -16.08 11.65
N ASN A 52 2.77 -16.19 12.78
CA ASN A 52 4.03 -15.52 13.02
C ASN A 52 5.12 -15.85 12.01
N ALA A 53 5.21 -17.05 11.58
CA ALA A 53 6.30 -17.48 10.70
C ALA A 53 5.85 -17.63 9.25
N ARG A 54 4.78 -16.95 8.87
CA ARG A 54 4.28 -17.06 7.51
C ARG A 54 5.32 -16.56 6.50
N THR A 55 5.70 -17.42 5.55
CA THR A 55 6.56 -17.02 4.46
C THR A 55 5.80 -17.13 3.14
N ILE A 56 6.14 -16.27 2.21
CA ILE A 56 5.56 -16.28 0.88
C ILE A 56 6.66 -16.01 -0.14
N PRO A 57 6.46 -16.38 -1.38
CA PRO A 57 7.37 -15.93 -2.43
C PRO A 57 7.10 -14.45 -2.67
N ALA A 58 8.10 -13.63 -2.60
CA ALA A 58 7.90 -12.19 -2.74
C ALA A 58 9.19 -11.48 -3.12
N GLN A 59 9.02 -10.31 -3.68
CA GLN A 59 10.11 -9.37 -3.85
C GLN A 59 10.12 -8.51 -2.58
N ARG A 60 11.07 -8.79 -1.71
CA ARG A 60 11.09 -8.19 -0.37
C ARG A 60 11.04 -6.67 -0.40
N GLN A 61 11.88 -6.05 -1.22
CA GLN A 61 11.94 -4.60 -1.24
C GLN A 61 10.73 -3.99 -1.91
N ALA A 62 10.29 -4.59 -3.01
CA ALA A 62 9.12 -4.05 -3.73
C ALA A 62 7.86 -4.13 -2.88
N LEU A 63 7.66 -5.25 -2.18
CA LEU A 63 6.49 -5.40 -1.33
C LEU A 63 6.53 -4.40 -0.16
N GLY A 64 7.71 -4.22 0.44
CA GLY A 64 7.87 -3.23 1.51
C GLY A 64 7.57 -1.82 1.02
N ARG A 65 8.07 -1.46 -0.17
CA ARG A 65 7.79 -0.13 -0.74
C ARG A 65 6.32 0.05 -1.04
N ALA A 66 5.65 -1.02 -1.51
CA ALA A 66 4.21 -0.92 -1.79
C ALA A 66 3.43 -0.59 -0.53
N LEU A 67 3.73 -1.29 0.56
CA LEU A 67 3.08 -1.00 1.84
C LEU A 67 3.43 0.39 2.34
N ASP A 68 4.70 0.80 2.23
CA ASP A 68 5.10 2.14 2.63
C ASP A 68 4.34 3.20 1.84
N ASN A 69 4.19 3.00 0.52
CA ASN A 69 3.48 3.96 -0.31
C ASN A 69 2.02 4.09 0.12
N ILE A 70 1.38 2.98 0.42
CA ILE A 70 -0.01 2.99 0.87
C ILE A 70 -0.13 3.70 2.22
N LEU A 71 0.77 3.40 3.15
CA LEU A 71 0.73 3.99 4.48
C LEU A 71 1.05 5.49 4.44
N GLU A 72 2.04 5.88 3.65
CA GLU A 72 2.41 7.29 3.51
C GLU A 72 1.27 8.09 2.90
N ASN A 73 0.57 7.47 1.95
CA ASN A 73 -0.57 8.10 1.34
C ASN A 73 -1.67 8.35 2.38
N ALA A 74 -1.93 7.35 3.23
CA ALA A 74 -2.92 7.48 4.29
C ALA A 74 -2.54 8.60 5.27
N VAL A 75 -1.26 8.67 5.64
CA VAL A 75 -0.78 9.73 6.55
C VAL A 75 -0.97 11.09 5.91
N ARG A 76 -0.68 11.20 4.61
CA ARG A 76 -0.78 12.48 3.93
C ARG A 76 -2.20 13.04 4.00
N PHE A 77 -3.19 12.19 3.83
CA PHE A 77 -4.57 12.67 3.72
C PHE A 77 -5.38 12.58 5.02
N THR A 78 -4.79 12.10 6.10
CA THR A 78 -5.48 12.05 7.39
C THR A 78 -5.09 13.27 8.20
N PRO A 79 -6.05 14.09 8.63
CA PRO A 79 -5.71 15.26 9.45
C PRO A 79 -5.31 14.86 10.86
N ALA A 80 -4.65 15.76 11.55
CA ALA A 80 -4.27 15.54 12.95
C ALA A 80 -5.50 15.18 13.76
N GLY A 81 -5.35 14.26 14.67
CA GLY A 81 -6.46 13.76 15.46
C GLY A 81 -7.14 12.54 14.85
N GLY A 82 -6.78 12.20 13.62
CA GLY A 82 -7.37 11.03 12.96
C GLY A 82 -6.71 9.74 13.35
N THR A 83 -7.14 8.67 12.69
CA THR A 83 -6.64 7.31 12.95
C THR A 83 -6.35 6.59 11.65
N ILE A 84 -5.26 5.85 11.61
CA ILE A 84 -4.93 4.96 10.51
C ILE A 84 -4.81 3.55 11.07
N THR A 85 -5.44 2.60 10.41
CA THR A 85 -5.42 1.20 10.83
C THR A 85 -4.82 0.36 9.71
N LEU A 86 -3.86 -0.48 10.05
CA LEU A 86 -3.29 -1.46 9.13
C LEU A 86 -3.71 -2.85 9.62
N ASP A 87 -4.46 -3.56 8.80
CA ASP A 87 -4.87 -4.93 9.09
C ASP A 87 -4.12 -5.87 8.18
N ALA A 88 -3.71 -7.02 8.68
CA ALA A 88 -3.06 -8.05 7.88
C ALA A 88 -3.68 -9.39 8.24
N VAL A 89 -4.24 -10.07 7.25
CA VAL A 89 -4.89 -11.36 7.46
C VAL A 89 -4.54 -12.32 6.34
N GLU A 90 -4.72 -13.61 6.61
CA GLU A 90 -4.62 -14.64 5.57
C GLU A 90 -6.03 -14.97 5.15
N GLU A 91 -6.28 -14.95 3.84
CA GLU A 91 -7.60 -15.22 3.34
C GLU A 91 -7.46 -16.12 2.13
N GLY A 92 -7.78 -17.40 2.29
CA GLY A 92 -7.58 -18.36 1.21
C GLY A 92 -6.12 -18.48 0.83
N GLN A 93 -5.83 -18.26 -0.45
CA GLN A 93 -4.45 -18.35 -0.96
C GLN A 93 -3.78 -16.99 -0.99
N GLU A 94 -4.32 -16.02 -0.27
CA GLU A 94 -3.78 -14.67 -0.31
C GLU A 94 -3.47 -14.13 1.08
N ILE A 95 -2.55 -13.20 1.13
CA ILE A 95 -2.34 -12.35 2.29
C ILE A 95 -2.98 -11.02 1.93
N VAL A 96 -3.80 -10.49 2.81
CA VAL A 96 -4.53 -9.25 2.56
C VAL A 96 -4.09 -8.19 3.55
N PHE A 97 -3.56 -7.09 3.03
CA PHE A 97 -3.20 -5.93 3.84
C PHE A 97 -4.23 -4.85 3.57
N THR A 98 -4.87 -4.33 4.60
CA THR A 98 -5.88 -3.30 4.45
C THR A 98 -5.47 -2.08 5.27
N VAL A 99 -5.41 -0.92 4.62
CA VAL A 99 -5.11 0.34 5.30
C VAL A 99 -6.35 1.20 5.22
N THR A 100 -6.90 1.54 6.39
CA THR A 100 -8.06 2.44 6.47
C THR A 100 -7.66 3.70 7.19
N ASP A 101 -8.24 4.82 6.78
CA ASP A 101 -7.95 6.09 7.42
C ASP A 101 -9.25 6.83 7.70
N THR A 102 -9.16 7.87 8.53
CA THR A 102 -10.32 8.69 8.86
C THR A 102 -10.27 10.03 8.14
N GLY A 103 -9.53 10.09 7.03
CA GLY A 103 -9.49 11.29 6.20
C GLY A 103 -10.75 11.44 5.35
N PRO A 104 -10.69 12.26 4.31
CA PRO A 104 -11.88 12.57 3.51
C PRO A 104 -12.33 11.46 2.57
N GLY A 105 -11.55 10.42 2.43
CA GLY A 105 -11.89 9.36 1.49
C GLY A 105 -11.56 9.71 0.05
N PHE A 106 -11.88 8.80 -0.85
CA PHE A 106 -11.65 9.00 -2.27
C PHE A 106 -12.89 9.62 -2.91
N SER A 107 -12.68 10.51 -3.86
CA SER A 107 -13.78 11.12 -4.58
C SER A 107 -14.49 10.08 -5.46
N PRO A 108 -15.72 10.32 -5.87
CA PRO A 108 -16.40 9.41 -6.80
C PRO A 108 -15.63 9.21 -8.10
N GLU A 109 -14.97 10.28 -8.58
CA GLU A 109 -14.17 10.17 -9.80
C GLU A 109 -13.00 9.24 -9.60
N ALA A 110 -12.32 9.34 -8.46
CA ALA A 110 -11.19 8.48 -8.15
C ALA A 110 -11.62 7.02 -8.09
N LEU A 111 -12.75 6.76 -7.45
CA LEU A 111 -13.24 5.38 -7.34
C LEU A 111 -13.57 4.82 -8.70
N GLN A 112 -14.11 5.65 -9.60
CA GLN A 112 -14.44 5.20 -10.93
C GLN A 112 -13.20 4.85 -11.73
N LYS A 113 -12.11 5.60 -11.56
CA LYS A 113 -10.89 5.36 -12.32
C LYS A 113 -10.08 4.21 -11.76
N ALA A 114 -10.31 3.84 -10.51
CA ALA A 114 -9.47 2.86 -9.85
C ALA A 114 -9.42 1.51 -10.53
N GLY A 115 -10.42 1.18 -11.32
CA GLY A 115 -10.45 -0.10 -12.01
C GLY A 115 -9.68 -0.12 -13.31
N ARG A 116 -9.26 1.03 -13.81
CA ARG A 116 -8.60 1.09 -15.11
C ARG A 116 -7.16 1.53 -14.99
N GLU A 117 -6.93 2.74 -14.64
CA GLU A 117 -5.58 3.13 -14.41
C GLU A 117 -5.61 3.78 -13.08
N LEU A 118 -4.86 3.28 -12.20
CA LEU A 118 -4.93 3.69 -10.85
C LEU A 118 -4.23 5.01 -10.73
N PHE A 119 -4.94 6.05 -10.99
CA PHE A 119 -4.58 7.37 -10.60
C PHE A 119 -3.27 7.91 -11.09
N THR A 120 -3.30 8.41 -12.27
CA THR A 120 -2.13 9.11 -12.78
C THR A 120 -2.28 10.60 -12.56
N THR A 121 -3.36 11.06 -11.94
CA THR A 121 -3.56 12.48 -11.73
C THR A 121 -3.68 12.78 -10.26
N ASP A 122 -3.41 14.02 -9.90
CA ASP A 122 -3.45 14.43 -8.54
C ASP A 122 -4.84 14.81 -8.10
N ALA A 123 -5.81 14.78 -9.00
CA ALA A 123 -7.13 15.32 -8.72
C ALA A 123 -7.96 14.43 -7.83
N ALA A 124 -7.61 13.18 -7.70
CA ALA A 124 -8.48 12.21 -7.05
C ALA A 124 -8.70 12.46 -5.57
N ARG A 125 -7.68 12.85 -4.84
CA ARG A 125 -7.81 13.12 -3.41
C ARG A 125 -7.03 14.34 -3.01
N GLY A 126 -6.58 15.12 -3.93
CA GLY A 126 -5.70 16.22 -3.68
C GLY A 126 -4.47 16.01 -4.52
N GLN A 127 -3.31 15.96 -3.98
CA GLN A 127 -2.10 15.96 -4.77
C GLN A 127 -1.23 14.77 -4.52
N HIS A 128 -0.56 14.32 -5.54
CA HIS A 128 0.60 13.43 -5.44
C HIS A 128 0.36 12.02 -4.91
N TRP A 129 -0.86 11.56 -4.84
CA TRP A 129 -1.03 10.20 -4.34
C TRP A 129 -1.04 9.14 -5.44
N GLY A 130 -1.33 9.56 -6.66
CA GLY A 130 -1.50 8.59 -7.73
C GLY A 130 -0.29 7.76 -8.04
N LEU A 131 0.89 8.37 -8.03
CA LEU A 131 2.10 7.65 -8.40
C LEU A 131 2.43 6.53 -7.42
N GLY A 132 2.28 6.79 -6.14
CA GLY A 132 2.59 5.79 -5.13
C GLY A 132 1.65 4.60 -5.22
N LEU A 133 0.36 4.85 -5.43
CA LEU A 133 -0.60 3.77 -5.54
C LEU A 133 -0.47 3.03 -6.85
N ALA A 134 -0.09 3.70 -7.94
CA ALA A 134 0.16 3.02 -9.20
C ALA A 134 1.32 2.04 -9.08
N ALA A 135 2.39 2.45 -8.39
CA ALA A 135 3.53 1.56 -8.16
C ALA A 135 3.13 0.38 -7.28
N ALA A 136 2.33 0.62 -6.25
CA ALA A 136 1.85 -0.45 -5.38
C ALA A 136 0.98 -1.44 -6.16
N ARG A 137 0.17 -0.95 -7.10
CA ARG A 137 -0.63 -1.82 -7.94
C ARG A 137 0.24 -2.73 -8.80
N ARG A 138 1.29 -2.18 -9.39
CA ARG A 138 2.21 -2.99 -10.20
C ARG A 138 2.86 -4.07 -9.34
N THR A 139 3.24 -3.73 -8.12
CA THR A 139 3.79 -4.72 -7.19
C THR A 139 2.77 -5.82 -6.88
N ALA A 140 1.51 -5.44 -6.64
CA ALA A 140 0.46 -6.43 -6.41
C ALA A 140 0.36 -7.39 -7.59
N GLN A 141 0.37 -6.85 -8.81
CA GLN A 141 0.27 -7.66 -10.01
C GLN A 141 1.47 -8.62 -10.16
N THR A 142 2.66 -8.15 -9.83
CA THR A 142 3.85 -8.99 -9.85
C THR A 142 3.72 -10.15 -8.85
N HIS A 143 3.00 -9.94 -7.77
CA HIS A 143 2.77 -10.96 -6.74
C HIS A 143 1.46 -11.72 -6.95
N ASN A 144 0.91 -11.67 -8.17
CA ASN A 144 -0.32 -12.36 -8.55
C ASN A 144 -1.52 -11.95 -7.69
N GLY A 145 -1.54 -10.70 -7.33
CA GLY A 145 -2.60 -10.15 -6.50
C GLY A 145 -3.19 -8.89 -7.09
N THR A 146 -3.84 -8.11 -6.25
CA THR A 146 -4.57 -6.93 -6.68
C THR A 146 -4.40 -5.80 -5.67
N LEU A 147 -4.63 -4.59 -6.14
CA LEU A 147 -4.75 -3.42 -5.26
C LEU A 147 -6.09 -2.78 -5.56
N THR A 148 -6.91 -2.60 -4.53
CA THR A 148 -8.21 -1.95 -4.70
C THR A 148 -8.33 -0.78 -3.75
N VAL A 149 -9.08 0.23 -4.16
CA VAL A 149 -9.36 1.38 -3.30
C VAL A 149 -10.86 1.53 -3.16
N SER A 150 -11.30 1.98 -2.00
CA SER A 150 -12.71 2.20 -1.71
C SER A 150 -12.79 3.17 -0.54
N ASN A 151 -13.99 3.48 -0.11
CA ASN A 151 -14.17 4.24 1.11
C ASN A 151 -14.73 3.31 2.18
N GLY A 152 -14.27 3.50 3.40
CA GLY A 152 -14.77 2.74 4.53
C GLY A 152 -16.15 3.23 4.95
N GLU A 153 -16.73 2.52 5.92
CA GLU A 153 -18.07 2.85 6.38
C GLU A 153 -18.15 4.23 6.97
N ASN A 154 -17.07 4.72 7.55
CA ASN A 154 -17.05 6.03 8.15
C ASN A 154 -16.68 7.13 7.15
N GLY A 155 -16.57 6.81 5.88
CA GLY A 155 -16.25 7.80 4.84
C GLY A 155 -14.79 8.01 4.57
N GLY A 156 -13.90 7.46 5.36
CA GLY A 156 -12.46 7.58 5.10
C GLY A 156 -11.99 6.65 4.01
N GLY A 157 -10.74 6.77 3.62
CA GLY A 157 -10.18 5.95 2.56
C GLY A 157 -9.87 4.52 3.02
N LYS A 158 -9.91 3.60 2.07
CA LYS A 158 -9.57 2.20 2.34
C LYS A 158 -8.82 1.66 1.13
N VAL A 159 -7.61 1.17 1.37
CA VAL A 159 -6.79 0.57 0.31
C VAL A 159 -6.47 -0.86 0.72
N GLU A 160 -6.73 -1.80 -0.19
CA GLU A 160 -6.52 -3.21 0.10
C GLU A 160 -5.51 -3.78 -0.88
N LEU A 161 -4.42 -4.32 -0.35
CA LEU A 161 -3.36 -4.95 -1.13
C LEU A 161 -3.43 -6.45 -0.88
N ARG A 162 -3.63 -7.22 -1.94
CA ARG A 162 -3.66 -8.68 -1.87
C ARG A 162 -2.47 -9.23 -2.59
N VAL A 163 -1.79 -10.19 -1.99
CA VAL A 163 -0.67 -10.88 -2.64
C VAL A 163 -0.84 -12.38 -2.42
N ARG A 164 -0.33 -13.17 -3.36
CA ARG A 164 -0.49 -14.61 -3.28
C ARG A 164 0.46 -15.20 -2.27
N ARG A 165 -0.04 -16.19 -1.51
CA ARG A 165 0.77 -16.92 -0.52
C ARG A 165 1.73 -17.88 -1.18
#